data_afa1c16ac79eb492f29214126bf6d167
#
_entry.id   afa1c16ac79eb492f29214126bf6d167
#
_cell.length_a   1.000
_cell.length_b   1.000
_cell.length_c   1.000
_cell.angle_alpha   90.00
_cell.angle_beta   90.00
_cell.angle_gamma   90.00
#
_symmetry.space_group_name_H-M   'P 1'
#
loop_
_entity.id
_entity.type
_entity.pdbx_description
1 polymer ?
#
loop_
_entity_poly.entity_id
_entity_poly.type
_entity_poly.pdbx_seq_one_letter_code
_entity_poly.pdbx_strand_id
1 'polypeptide(L)'
;MGVTTQGRADFLVVANRLPVDLEQLDDGTERWRPSPGGLVSALEPFLRRRNGAWIGWPGRADLDVAPFADGGLSMHPVQLSSDEVRDYYEGFSNATLWPLYHDVIVPPVFERSWWDSYVVVNQRFADAAAAAAAPGATVWVQDYQLQLVPAMLREQRPDLRIGFFLHIPFPPVELFMQLPWRTEVVRGLLGADVVGFQMPLGAQNFLWLARRLLGLESTKAAVKARSRPGSVPFDDRQVRVGAFPIAIDAAAFDGLSRRADTTERARQMRSEMGDPQRLLLGVDRLDY
;
A
#
# COMPACT_ATOMS: atom_id res chain seq x y z
N MET A 1 -17.26 26.93 11.97
CA MET A 1 -17.24 25.47 11.80
C MET A 1 -16.34 24.91 12.88
N GLY A 2 -16.91 24.15 13.84
CA GLY A 2 -16.17 23.68 14.99
C GLY A 2 -15.17 22.62 14.62
N VAL A 3 -13.91 22.82 15.00
CA VAL A 3 -12.87 21.78 14.99
C VAL A 3 -13.28 20.75 16.04
N THR A 4 -13.96 19.70 15.63
CA THR A 4 -14.10 18.49 16.43
C THR A 4 -12.70 17.90 16.56
N THR A 5 -12.14 17.90 17.76
CA THR A 5 -10.97 17.08 18.12
C THR A 5 -11.35 15.63 17.79
N GLN A 6 -10.92 15.15 16.62
CA GLN A 6 -11.10 13.76 16.22
C GLN A 6 -10.33 12.90 17.22
N GLY A 7 -11.05 11.98 17.91
CA GLY A 7 -10.44 11.00 18.79
C GLY A 7 -9.47 10.11 17.99
N ARG A 8 -8.48 9.54 18.67
CA ARG A 8 -7.54 8.60 18.06
C ARG A 8 -8.27 7.38 17.49
N ALA A 9 -7.80 6.87 16.37
CA ALA A 9 -8.44 5.78 15.63
C ALA A 9 -7.99 4.39 16.13
N ASP A 10 -8.92 3.43 16.13
CA ASP A 10 -8.66 2.04 16.53
C ASP A 10 -8.10 1.19 15.39
N PHE A 11 -8.37 1.61 14.15
CA PHE A 11 -7.87 0.98 12.94
C PHE A 11 -7.40 2.03 11.93
N LEU A 12 -6.15 1.93 11.49
CA LEU A 12 -5.53 2.88 10.56
C LEU A 12 -5.03 2.17 9.31
N VAL A 13 -5.27 2.79 8.17
CA VAL A 13 -4.57 2.47 6.92
C VAL A 13 -3.53 3.55 6.66
N VAL A 14 -2.30 3.13 6.38
CA VAL A 14 -1.19 4.02 5.98
C VAL A 14 -0.81 3.64 4.56
N ALA A 15 -1.09 4.52 3.61
CA ALA A 15 -0.83 4.31 2.19
C ALA A 15 -0.17 5.55 1.59
N ASN A 16 0.55 5.40 0.48
CA ASN A 16 1.23 6.52 -0.17
C ASN A 16 0.26 7.67 -0.51
N ARG A 17 -0.98 7.35 -0.96
CA ARG A 17 -2.01 8.33 -1.33
C ARG A 17 -3.20 8.29 -0.37
N LEU A 18 -3.82 9.45 -0.16
CA LEU A 18 -5.17 9.51 0.38
C LEU A 18 -6.15 8.81 -0.57
N PRO A 19 -7.31 8.32 -0.07
CA PRO A 19 -8.36 7.73 -0.90
C PRO A 19 -9.21 8.79 -1.62
N VAL A 20 -8.79 10.04 -1.57
CA VAL A 20 -9.45 11.20 -2.20
C VAL A 20 -8.43 12.06 -2.91
N ASP A 21 -8.83 12.65 -4.03
CA ASP A 21 -8.07 13.62 -4.81
C ASP A 21 -8.69 15.00 -4.68
N LEU A 22 -7.85 16.04 -4.64
CA LEU A 22 -8.29 17.43 -4.62
C LEU A 22 -8.47 17.91 -6.07
N GLU A 23 -9.73 18.08 -6.47
CA GLU A 23 -10.11 18.56 -7.79
C GLU A 23 -10.37 20.07 -7.75
N GLN A 24 -9.77 20.80 -8.68
CA GLN A 24 -10.06 22.22 -8.89
C GLN A 24 -11.22 22.33 -9.91
N LEU A 25 -12.29 22.98 -9.51
CA LEU A 25 -13.46 23.21 -10.37
C LEU A 25 -13.25 24.46 -11.26
N ASP A 26 -14.06 24.58 -12.32
CA ASP A 26 -13.98 25.68 -13.29
C ASP A 26 -14.24 27.07 -12.66
N ASP A 27 -14.93 27.12 -11.52
CA ASP A 27 -15.18 28.34 -10.75
C ASP A 27 -14.03 28.71 -9.80
N GLY A 28 -12.93 27.95 -9.82
CA GLY A 28 -11.76 28.14 -8.96
C GLY A 28 -11.91 27.56 -7.55
N THR A 29 -13.04 26.96 -7.21
CA THR A 29 -13.24 26.25 -5.94
C THR A 29 -12.54 24.89 -5.95
N GLU A 30 -12.12 24.40 -4.77
CA GLU A 30 -11.51 23.08 -4.61
C GLU A 30 -12.48 22.12 -3.91
N ARG A 31 -12.53 20.88 -4.37
CA ARG A 31 -13.37 19.83 -3.80
C ARG A 31 -12.62 18.50 -3.71
N TRP A 32 -12.81 17.79 -2.59
CA TRP A 32 -12.36 16.41 -2.46
C TRP A 32 -13.27 15.47 -3.23
N ARG A 33 -12.69 14.58 -4.02
CA ARG A 33 -13.35 13.56 -4.80
C ARG A 33 -12.76 12.18 -4.49
N PRO A 34 -13.57 11.12 -4.37
CA PRO A 34 -13.03 9.76 -4.20
C PRO A 34 -12.03 9.43 -5.31
N SER A 35 -10.84 8.99 -4.91
CA SER A 35 -9.80 8.56 -5.86
C SER A 35 -10.19 7.20 -6.46
N PRO A 36 -10.14 7.03 -7.79
CA PRO A 36 -10.38 5.74 -8.41
C PRO A 36 -9.20 4.81 -8.12
N GLY A 37 -9.44 3.70 -7.43
CA GLY A 37 -8.37 2.74 -7.16
C GLY A 37 -8.86 1.48 -6.45
N GLY A 38 -8.28 0.34 -6.82
CA GLY A 38 -8.64 -0.97 -6.25
C GLY A 38 -8.41 -1.05 -4.73
N LEU A 39 -7.35 -0.42 -4.23
CA LEU A 39 -7.06 -0.34 -2.80
C LEU A 39 -8.14 0.43 -2.05
N VAL A 40 -8.55 1.59 -2.57
CA VAL A 40 -9.60 2.41 -1.98
C VAL A 40 -10.91 1.64 -1.93
N SER A 41 -11.34 1.08 -3.07
CA SER A 41 -12.58 0.30 -3.18
C SER A 41 -12.60 -0.92 -2.25
N ALA A 42 -11.46 -1.55 -2.00
CA ALA A 42 -11.35 -2.72 -1.12
C ALA A 42 -11.38 -2.35 0.38
N LEU A 43 -10.78 -1.24 0.78
CA LEU A 43 -10.56 -0.91 2.18
C LEU A 43 -11.59 0.08 2.76
N GLU A 44 -12.09 1.01 1.97
CA GLU A 44 -13.01 2.06 2.40
C GLU A 44 -14.28 1.51 3.10
N PRO A 45 -14.99 0.49 2.58
CA PRO A 45 -16.18 -0.05 3.25
C PRO A 45 -15.86 -0.68 4.61
N PHE A 46 -14.67 -1.21 4.79
CA PHE A 46 -14.23 -1.78 6.06
C PHE A 46 -13.91 -0.69 7.09
N LEU A 47 -13.23 0.38 6.67
CA LEU A 47 -12.86 1.51 7.53
C LEU A 47 -14.09 2.30 7.99
N ARG A 48 -15.06 2.52 7.10
CA ARG A 48 -16.31 3.25 7.43
C ARG A 48 -17.15 2.55 8.51
N ARG A 49 -17.00 1.23 8.68
CA ARG A 49 -17.71 0.45 9.72
C ARG A 49 -17.02 0.48 11.08
N ARG A 50 -15.84 1.08 11.19
CA ARG A 50 -15.02 1.18 12.39
C ARG A 50 -14.64 2.64 12.61
N ASN A 51 -14.13 2.96 13.78
CA ASN A 51 -13.49 4.25 14.04
C ASN A 51 -12.13 4.25 13.29
N GLY A 52 -12.19 4.33 11.97
CA GLY A 52 -11.06 4.16 11.08
C GLY A 52 -10.45 5.49 10.63
N ALA A 53 -9.14 5.47 10.37
CA ALA A 53 -8.42 6.58 9.78
C ALA A 53 -7.61 6.15 8.57
N TRP A 54 -7.37 7.09 7.67
CA TRP A 54 -6.49 6.91 6.53
C TRP A 54 -5.40 7.98 6.55
N ILE A 55 -4.15 7.55 6.48
CA ILE A 55 -2.97 8.41 6.44
C ILE A 55 -2.38 8.30 5.04
N GLY A 56 -2.15 9.45 4.39
CA GLY A 56 -1.65 9.46 3.02
C GLY A 56 -1.30 10.84 2.50
N TRP A 57 -0.49 10.89 1.45
CA TRP A 57 -0.22 12.10 0.71
C TRP A 57 -1.45 12.51 -0.13
N PRO A 58 -1.85 13.79 -0.14
CA PRO A 58 -3.01 14.28 -0.91
C PRO A 58 -2.77 14.31 -2.42
N GLY A 59 -1.55 14.02 -2.90
CA GLY A 59 -1.23 13.88 -4.32
C GLY A 59 -0.81 15.16 -5.02
N ARG A 60 -0.72 16.27 -4.31
CA ARG A 60 -0.18 17.54 -4.79
C ARG A 60 0.98 17.96 -3.90
N ALA A 61 2.13 18.29 -4.52
CA ALA A 61 3.29 18.77 -3.80
C ALA A 61 3.00 20.12 -3.11
N ASP A 62 3.71 20.39 -2.02
CA ASP A 62 3.66 21.65 -1.28
C ASP A 62 2.26 22.06 -0.78
N LEU A 63 1.33 21.08 -0.72
CA LEU A 63 -0.02 21.28 -0.24
C LEU A 63 -0.11 20.93 1.25
N ASP A 64 -0.32 21.95 2.09
CA ASP A 64 -0.58 21.77 3.52
C ASP A 64 -2.09 21.69 3.78
N VAL A 65 -2.53 20.55 4.27
CA VAL A 65 -3.95 20.27 4.59
C VAL A 65 -4.04 19.72 6.00
N ALA A 66 -4.84 20.39 6.83
CA ALA A 66 -5.16 19.88 8.15
C ALA A 66 -5.97 18.57 8.08
N PRO A 67 -5.88 17.68 9.07
CA PRO A 67 -6.73 16.50 9.15
C PRO A 67 -8.22 16.86 9.03
N PHE A 68 -8.97 16.06 8.25
CA PHE A 68 -10.39 16.26 8.00
C PHE A 68 -11.16 14.95 8.00
N ALA A 69 -12.48 15.03 7.96
CA ALA A 69 -13.33 13.85 7.82
C ALA A 69 -14.10 13.92 6.51
N ASP A 70 -14.14 12.79 5.79
CA ASP A 70 -14.99 12.61 4.62
C ASP A 70 -15.77 11.30 4.72
N GLY A 71 -17.09 11.38 4.60
CA GLY A 71 -17.98 10.22 4.64
C GLY A 71 -17.83 9.33 5.89
N GLY A 72 -17.42 9.90 7.04
CA GLY A 72 -17.22 9.17 8.30
C GLY A 72 -15.84 8.51 8.44
N LEU A 73 -14.94 8.74 7.50
CA LEU A 73 -13.54 8.33 7.56
C LEU A 73 -12.65 9.52 7.91
N SER A 74 -11.77 9.33 8.91
CA SER A 74 -10.79 10.34 9.30
C SER A 74 -9.60 10.32 8.35
N MET A 75 -9.29 11.47 7.74
CA MET A 75 -8.17 11.66 6.82
C MET A 75 -7.05 12.41 7.50
N HIS A 76 -5.85 11.87 7.43
CA HIS A 76 -4.64 12.47 7.97
C HIS A 76 -3.63 12.70 6.83
N PRO A 77 -3.62 13.88 6.22
CA PRO A 77 -2.71 14.20 5.13
C PRO A 77 -1.25 14.22 5.58
N VAL A 78 -0.37 13.62 4.78
CA VAL A 78 1.08 13.73 4.91
C VAL A 78 1.59 14.61 3.78
N GLN A 79 2.09 15.79 4.12
CA GLN A 79 2.62 16.73 3.15
C GLN A 79 3.95 16.23 2.57
N LEU A 80 4.11 16.36 1.25
CA LEU A 80 5.36 16.19 0.53
C LEU A 80 5.71 17.47 -0.21
N SER A 81 6.99 17.88 -0.13
CA SER A 81 7.51 18.97 -0.96
C SER A 81 7.72 18.51 -2.40
N SER A 82 7.90 19.46 -3.32
CA SER A 82 8.24 19.16 -4.71
C SER A 82 9.51 18.33 -4.83
N ASP A 83 10.53 18.62 -4.00
CA ASP A 83 11.77 17.83 -3.98
C ASP A 83 11.53 16.40 -3.45
N GLU A 84 10.71 16.23 -2.44
CA GLU A 84 10.36 14.89 -1.94
C GLU A 84 9.51 14.10 -2.94
N VAL A 85 8.62 14.73 -3.69
CA VAL A 85 7.89 14.05 -4.78
C VAL A 85 8.87 13.55 -5.82
N ARG A 86 9.83 14.38 -6.25
CA ARG A 86 10.87 13.98 -7.21
C ARG A 86 11.75 12.85 -6.67
N ASP A 87 12.28 12.96 -5.43
CA ASP A 87 13.31 12.06 -4.93
C ASP A 87 12.73 10.79 -4.29
N TYR A 88 11.70 10.92 -3.45
CA TYR A 88 11.05 9.79 -2.77
C TYR A 88 10.11 9.04 -3.71
N TYR A 89 9.18 9.74 -4.39
CA TYR A 89 8.13 9.08 -5.16
C TYR A 89 8.59 8.72 -6.57
N GLU A 90 8.99 9.70 -7.39
CA GLU A 90 9.43 9.43 -8.75
C GLU A 90 10.78 8.72 -8.78
N GLY A 91 11.73 9.12 -7.91
CA GLY A 91 13.07 8.56 -7.78
C GLY A 91 13.05 7.18 -7.12
N PHE A 92 13.17 7.15 -5.78
CA PHE A 92 13.40 5.89 -5.08
C PHE A 92 12.25 4.88 -5.24
N SER A 93 11.01 5.32 -5.17
CA SER A 93 9.87 4.40 -5.31
C SER A 93 9.75 3.90 -6.76
N ASN A 94 9.68 4.80 -7.75
CA ASN A 94 9.30 4.44 -9.11
C ASN A 94 10.50 4.16 -10.04
N ALA A 95 11.65 4.80 -9.84
CA ALA A 95 12.83 4.55 -10.67
C ALA A 95 13.85 3.58 -10.03
N THR A 96 13.73 3.26 -8.72
CA THR A 96 14.57 2.25 -8.05
C THR A 96 13.77 0.99 -7.72
N LEU A 97 12.78 1.08 -6.81
CA LEU A 97 12.10 -0.10 -6.29
C LEU A 97 11.17 -0.75 -7.31
N TRP A 98 10.38 0.04 -8.02
CA TRP A 98 9.39 -0.50 -8.95
C TRP A 98 10.01 -1.35 -10.07
N PRO A 99 11.02 -0.88 -10.83
CA PRO A 99 11.67 -1.68 -11.88
C PRO A 99 12.41 -2.89 -11.29
N LEU A 100 13.06 -2.74 -10.13
CA LEU A 100 13.74 -3.85 -9.46
C LEU A 100 12.76 -4.96 -9.05
N TYR A 101 11.55 -4.60 -8.57
CA TYR A 101 10.57 -5.55 -8.06
C TYR A 101 9.82 -6.27 -9.18
N HIS A 102 9.65 -5.61 -10.32
CA HIS A 102 8.96 -6.20 -11.48
C HIS A 102 9.87 -6.92 -12.47
N ASP A 103 11.20 -6.88 -12.25
CA ASP A 103 12.18 -7.46 -13.19
C ASP A 103 11.97 -6.92 -14.62
N VAL A 104 11.77 -5.61 -14.72
CA VAL A 104 11.55 -4.97 -16.03
C VAL A 104 12.86 -4.68 -16.75
N ILE A 105 12.79 -4.46 -18.06
CA ILE A 105 13.96 -4.21 -18.93
C ILE A 105 14.67 -2.90 -18.58
N VAL A 106 13.95 -1.94 -17.96
CA VAL A 106 14.54 -0.66 -17.52
C VAL A 106 15.41 -0.90 -16.28
N PRO A 107 16.70 -0.60 -16.31
CA PRO A 107 17.56 -0.76 -15.14
C PRO A 107 17.12 0.12 -13.97
N PRO A 108 17.09 -0.41 -12.73
CA PRO A 108 16.87 0.41 -11.56
C PRO A 108 18.00 1.42 -11.36
N VAL A 109 17.65 2.62 -10.93
CA VAL A 109 18.62 3.68 -10.62
C VAL A 109 18.82 3.74 -9.10
N PHE A 110 20.08 3.77 -8.65
CA PHE A 110 20.45 3.78 -7.25
C PHE A 110 21.11 5.12 -6.89
N GLU A 111 20.31 6.06 -6.36
CA GLU A 111 20.78 7.36 -5.90
C GLU A 111 20.67 7.50 -4.38
N ARG A 112 21.76 7.92 -3.73
CA ARG A 112 21.80 8.07 -2.28
C ARG A 112 20.82 9.14 -1.78
N SER A 113 20.71 10.25 -2.48
CA SER A 113 19.78 11.33 -2.13
C SER A 113 18.31 10.87 -2.15
N TRP A 114 17.95 9.99 -3.10
CA TRP A 114 16.61 9.42 -3.17
C TRP A 114 16.32 8.51 -1.98
N TRP A 115 17.30 7.70 -1.57
CA TRP A 115 17.19 6.91 -0.37
C TRP A 115 17.02 7.77 0.89
N ASP A 116 17.82 8.82 1.04
CA ASP A 116 17.75 9.71 2.20
C ASP A 116 16.37 10.39 2.27
N SER A 117 15.81 10.81 1.13
CA SER A 117 14.43 11.32 1.04
C SER A 117 13.40 10.24 1.40
N TYR A 118 13.59 9.01 0.93
CA TYR A 118 12.71 7.88 1.26
C TYR A 118 12.66 7.61 2.77
N VAL A 119 13.79 7.67 3.46
CA VAL A 119 13.87 7.52 4.91
C VAL A 119 13.10 8.64 5.62
N VAL A 120 13.33 9.90 5.24
CA VAL A 120 12.68 11.07 5.85
C VAL A 120 11.17 11.01 5.67
N VAL A 121 10.68 10.68 4.48
CA VAL A 121 9.25 10.60 4.20
C VAL A 121 8.62 9.42 4.95
N ASN A 122 9.25 8.23 4.98
CA ASN A 122 8.76 7.10 5.75
C ASN A 122 8.66 7.44 7.25
N GLN A 123 9.62 8.19 7.80
CA GLN A 123 9.55 8.64 9.19
C GLN A 123 8.33 9.54 9.43
N ARG A 124 8.05 10.48 8.53
CA ARG A 124 6.88 11.36 8.62
C ARG A 124 5.55 10.59 8.59
N PHE A 125 5.46 9.53 7.76
CA PHE A 125 4.30 8.64 7.76
C PHE A 125 4.17 7.87 9.08
N ALA A 126 5.28 7.40 9.64
CA ALA A 126 5.29 6.73 10.94
C ALA A 126 4.84 7.68 12.06
N ASP A 127 5.33 8.91 12.07
CA ASP A 127 4.95 9.95 13.06
C ASP A 127 3.45 10.27 12.98
N ALA A 128 2.93 10.46 11.77
CA ALA A 128 1.50 10.70 11.55
C ALA A 128 0.65 9.51 12.05
N ALA A 129 1.08 8.28 11.78
CA ALA A 129 0.41 7.08 12.26
C ALA A 129 0.46 6.96 13.78
N ALA A 130 1.61 7.23 14.40
CA ALA A 130 1.78 7.19 15.86
C ALA A 130 0.88 8.20 16.57
N ALA A 131 0.72 9.40 16.00
CA ALA A 131 -0.12 10.47 16.53
C ALA A 131 -1.62 10.15 16.43
N ALA A 132 -2.05 9.55 15.30
CA ALA A 132 -3.46 9.25 15.03
C ALA A 132 -3.96 7.95 15.69
N ALA A 133 -3.06 7.02 16.06
CA ALA A 133 -3.42 5.72 16.61
C ALA A 133 -3.84 5.77 18.07
N ALA A 134 -4.98 5.15 18.41
CA ALA A 134 -5.37 4.86 19.78
C ALA A 134 -4.41 3.84 20.44
N PRO A 135 -4.36 3.74 21.76
CA PRO A 135 -3.60 2.69 22.43
C PRO A 135 -4.05 1.29 21.97
N GLY A 136 -3.08 0.43 21.58
CA GLY A 136 -3.35 -0.92 21.10
C GLY A 136 -4.06 -1.01 19.74
N ALA A 137 -4.13 0.09 18.98
CA ALA A 137 -4.76 0.13 17.66
C ALA A 137 -4.08 -0.82 16.67
N THR A 138 -4.80 -1.13 15.60
CA THR A 138 -4.25 -1.86 14.45
C THR A 138 -3.88 -0.87 13.35
N VAL A 139 -2.64 -0.92 12.88
CA VAL A 139 -2.13 -0.10 11.77
C VAL A 139 -1.77 -1.01 10.59
N TRP A 140 -2.34 -0.74 9.43
CA TRP A 140 -2.09 -1.51 8.22
C TRP A 140 -1.38 -0.66 7.17
N VAL A 141 -0.07 -0.89 7.04
CA VAL A 141 0.82 -0.17 6.13
C VAL A 141 0.78 -0.82 4.74
N GLN A 142 0.68 -0.01 3.71
CA GLN A 142 0.48 -0.44 2.34
C GLN A 142 1.67 -0.09 1.45
N ASP A 143 2.15 -1.12 0.72
CA ASP A 143 2.94 -1.04 -0.49
C ASP A 143 4.40 -0.56 -0.37
N TYR A 144 5.12 -0.64 -1.49
CA TYR A 144 6.58 -0.49 -1.59
C TYR A 144 7.10 0.92 -1.25
N GLN A 145 6.26 1.92 -1.26
CA GLN A 145 6.66 3.28 -0.88
C GLN A 145 6.92 3.41 0.63
N LEU A 146 6.39 2.51 1.46
CA LEU A 146 6.33 2.66 2.91
C LEU A 146 6.97 1.49 3.68
N GLN A 147 8.00 0.87 3.10
CA GLN A 147 8.60 -0.35 3.67
C GLN A 147 9.37 -0.13 4.97
N LEU A 148 9.76 1.10 5.32
CA LEU A 148 10.43 1.41 6.57
C LEU A 148 9.47 1.80 7.69
N VAL A 149 8.25 2.21 7.34
CA VAL A 149 7.22 2.65 8.31
C VAL A 149 6.97 1.63 9.42
N PRO A 150 6.87 0.30 9.16
CA PRO A 150 6.58 -0.64 10.24
C PRO A 150 7.63 -0.64 11.37
N ALA A 151 8.93 -0.58 11.05
CA ALA A 151 9.97 -0.53 12.07
C ALA A 151 9.98 0.82 12.81
N MET A 152 9.92 1.93 12.07
CA MET A 152 9.90 3.28 12.64
C MET A 152 8.69 3.50 13.57
N LEU A 153 7.53 2.97 13.18
CA LEU A 153 6.33 3.02 14.00
C LEU A 153 6.42 2.10 15.24
N ARG A 154 7.02 0.92 15.10
CA ARG A 154 7.23 -0.02 16.20
C ARG A 154 8.11 0.58 17.29
N GLU A 155 9.17 1.30 16.91
CA GLU A 155 10.07 1.98 17.86
C GLU A 155 9.32 3.03 18.71
N GLN A 156 8.40 3.76 18.10
CA GLN A 156 7.63 4.80 18.77
C GLN A 156 6.45 4.24 19.58
N ARG A 157 5.80 3.20 19.04
CA ARG A 157 4.53 2.66 19.54
C ARG A 157 4.58 1.12 19.60
N PRO A 158 5.28 0.55 20.59
CA PRO A 158 5.38 -0.91 20.75
C PRO A 158 4.04 -1.58 21.07
N ASP A 159 3.06 -0.82 21.54
CA ASP A 159 1.70 -1.27 21.86
C ASP A 159 0.83 -1.59 20.62
N LEU A 160 1.20 -1.09 19.43
CA LEU A 160 0.38 -1.24 18.23
C LEU A 160 0.50 -2.63 17.60
N ARG A 161 -0.58 -3.05 16.94
CA ARG A 161 -0.58 -4.20 16.02
C ARG A 161 -0.33 -3.70 14.61
N ILE A 162 0.79 -4.07 14.02
CA ILE A 162 1.23 -3.54 12.73
C ILE A 162 1.18 -4.64 11.68
N GLY A 163 0.40 -4.43 10.62
CA GLY A 163 0.42 -5.22 9.40
C GLY A 163 1.10 -4.45 8.28
N PHE A 164 1.83 -5.15 7.41
CA PHE A 164 2.33 -4.62 6.15
C PHE A 164 1.84 -5.49 5.00
N PHE A 165 1.47 -4.87 3.87
CA PHE A 165 1.09 -5.58 2.67
C PHE A 165 1.73 -4.98 1.42
N LEU A 166 2.39 -5.84 0.64
CA LEU A 166 2.99 -5.47 -0.64
C LEU A 166 2.05 -5.84 -1.79
N HIS A 167 1.67 -4.85 -2.60
CA HIS A 167 0.75 -5.01 -3.72
C HIS A 167 1.43 -5.41 -5.02
N ILE A 168 2.72 -5.09 -5.18
CA ILE A 168 3.54 -5.46 -6.32
C ILE A 168 4.29 -6.79 -6.06
N PRO A 169 4.89 -7.42 -7.07
CA PRO A 169 5.73 -8.59 -6.85
C PRO A 169 6.87 -8.30 -5.88
N PHE A 170 7.21 -9.27 -5.04
CA PHE A 170 8.46 -9.21 -4.27
C PHE A 170 9.52 -9.99 -5.02
N PRO A 171 10.68 -9.37 -5.36
CA PRO A 171 11.63 -9.92 -6.32
C PRO A 171 12.35 -11.17 -5.81
N PRO A 172 12.92 -11.98 -6.71
CA PRO A 172 13.84 -13.04 -6.34
C PRO A 172 15.08 -12.49 -5.63
N VAL A 173 15.73 -13.36 -4.87
CA VAL A 173 16.88 -13.01 -4.01
C VAL A 173 17.99 -12.32 -4.80
N GLU A 174 18.28 -12.82 -6.00
CA GLU A 174 19.36 -12.32 -6.85
C GLU A 174 19.13 -10.87 -7.30
N LEU A 175 17.90 -10.51 -7.60
CA LEU A 175 17.54 -9.15 -7.96
C LEU A 175 17.55 -8.24 -6.73
N PHE A 176 16.91 -8.66 -5.63
CA PHE A 176 16.86 -7.85 -4.42
C PHE A 176 18.26 -7.56 -3.83
N MET A 177 19.21 -8.49 -4.00
CA MET A 177 20.60 -8.30 -3.57
C MET A 177 21.33 -7.17 -4.30
N GLN A 178 20.82 -6.67 -5.43
CA GLN A 178 21.35 -5.49 -6.11
C GLN A 178 21.05 -4.19 -5.35
N LEU A 179 19.98 -4.16 -4.54
CA LEU A 179 19.60 -2.98 -3.77
C LEU A 179 20.66 -2.66 -2.71
N PRO A 180 21.30 -1.48 -2.72
CA PRO A 180 22.29 -1.12 -1.70
C PRO A 180 21.72 -1.19 -0.28
N TRP A 181 20.50 -0.72 -0.07
CA TRP A 181 19.81 -0.64 1.23
C TRP A 181 18.90 -1.85 1.53
N ARG A 182 19.23 -3.01 0.98
CA ARG A 182 18.47 -4.25 1.13
C ARG A 182 18.25 -4.71 2.57
N THR A 183 19.25 -4.51 3.42
CA THR A 183 19.18 -4.90 4.84
C THR A 183 18.21 -4.01 5.60
N GLU A 184 18.26 -2.71 5.35
CA GLU A 184 17.41 -1.69 5.95
C GLU A 184 15.94 -1.91 5.56
N VAL A 185 15.68 -2.22 4.29
CA VAL A 185 14.32 -2.54 3.83
C VAL A 185 13.78 -3.80 4.49
N VAL A 186 14.57 -4.89 4.56
CA VAL A 186 14.13 -6.12 5.24
C VAL A 186 13.87 -5.87 6.73
N ARG A 187 14.73 -5.13 7.42
CA ARG A 187 14.51 -4.73 8.82
C ARG A 187 13.26 -3.85 8.98
N GLY A 188 13.05 -2.92 8.06
CA GLY A 188 11.85 -2.08 8.02
C GLY A 188 10.58 -2.89 8.02
N LEU A 189 10.48 -3.88 7.13
CA LEU A 189 9.34 -4.79 7.02
C LEU A 189 9.16 -5.68 8.26
N LEU A 190 10.24 -6.12 8.89
CA LEU A 190 10.19 -6.95 10.10
C LEU A 190 9.70 -6.20 11.35
N GLY A 191 9.55 -4.88 11.30
CA GLY A 191 8.86 -4.11 12.33
C GLY A 191 7.36 -4.43 12.45
N ALA A 192 6.77 -5.03 11.40
CA ALA A 192 5.38 -5.49 11.42
C ALA A 192 5.20 -6.81 12.20
N ASP A 193 3.99 -7.08 12.65
CA ASP A 193 3.57 -8.37 13.21
C ASP A 193 3.18 -9.37 12.11
N VAL A 194 2.72 -8.83 10.98
CA VAL A 194 2.34 -9.60 9.78
C VAL A 194 2.88 -8.90 8.53
N VAL A 195 3.63 -9.63 7.70
CA VAL A 195 4.07 -9.20 6.38
C VAL A 195 3.34 -10.03 5.32
N GLY A 196 2.51 -9.37 4.53
CA GLY A 196 1.65 -9.96 3.53
C GLY A 196 2.12 -9.68 2.10
N PHE A 197 1.95 -10.69 1.24
CA PHE A 197 2.25 -10.62 -0.19
C PHE A 197 1.06 -11.14 -1.00
N GLN A 198 0.98 -10.78 -2.28
CA GLN A 198 -0.04 -11.30 -3.19
C GLN A 198 0.19 -12.78 -3.51
N MET A 199 1.44 -13.17 -3.69
CA MET A 199 1.82 -14.49 -4.17
C MET A 199 2.69 -15.23 -3.14
N PRO A 200 2.56 -16.58 -3.06
CA PRO A 200 3.40 -17.40 -2.19
C PRO A 200 4.90 -17.23 -2.44
N LEU A 201 5.29 -17.00 -3.70
CA LEU A 201 6.69 -16.83 -4.07
C LEU A 201 7.29 -15.59 -3.43
N GLY A 202 6.55 -14.47 -3.36
CA GLY A 202 7.00 -13.27 -2.67
C GLY A 202 7.29 -13.51 -1.18
N ALA A 203 6.41 -14.22 -0.50
CA ALA A 203 6.62 -14.61 0.90
C ALA A 203 7.88 -15.51 1.07
N GLN A 204 8.09 -16.45 0.15
CA GLN A 204 9.27 -17.31 0.16
C GLN A 204 10.56 -16.52 -0.05
N ASN A 205 10.59 -15.63 -1.05
CA ASN A 205 11.75 -14.79 -1.34
C ASN A 205 12.09 -13.90 -0.14
N PHE A 206 11.08 -13.30 0.50
CA PHE A 206 11.30 -12.49 1.71
C PHE A 206 11.90 -13.31 2.86
N LEU A 207 11.40 -14.52 3.13
CA LEU A 207 11.94 -15.40 4.17
C LEU A 207 13.39 -15.82 3.87
N TRP A 208 13.71 -16.06 2.61
CA TRP A 208 15.07 -16.35 2.18
C TRP A 208 16.03 -15.18 2.42
N LEU A 209 15.56 -13.96 2.12
CA LEU A 209 16.34 -12.73 2.37
C LEU A 209 16.51 -12.46 3.85
N ALA A 210 15.48 -12.63 4.67
CA ALA A 210 15.59 -12.50 6.12
C ALA A 210 16.66 -13.45 6.69
N ARG A 211 16.68 -14.70 6.22
CA ARG A 211 17.74 -15.67 6.58
C ARG A 211 19.11 -15.22 6.08
N ARG A 212 19.23 -14.84 4.82
CA ARG A 212 20.52 -14.52 4.19
C ARG A 212 21.14 -13.24 4.74
N LEU A 213 20.35 -12.20 4.97
CA LEU A 213 20.83 -10.88 5.38
C LEU A 213 20.96 -10.74 6.89
N LEU A 214 20.09 -11.40 7.65
CA LEU A 214 19.98 -11.23 9.11
C LEU A 214 20.23 -12.51 9.89
N GLY A 215 20.50 -13.63 9.24
CA GLY A 215 20.73 -14.92 9.92
C GLY A 215 19.47 -15.52 10.57
N LEU A 216 18.28 -15.03 10.23
CA LEU A 216 17.03 -15.44 10.87
C LEU A 216 16.52 -16.76 10.31
N GLU A 217 16.22 -17.71 11.18
CA GLU A 217 15.65 -19.00 10.78
C GLU A 217 14.12 -18.95 10.80
N SER A 218 13.52 -19.17 9.62
CA SER A 218 12.07 -19.29 9.51
C SER A 218 11.59 -20.70 9.87
N THR A 219 10.36 -20.82 10.35
CA THR A 219 9.74 -22.14 10.55
C THR A 219 9.58 -22.87 9.21
N LYS A 220 9.90 -24.17 9.18
CA LYS A 220 9.84 -25.01 7.95
C LYS A 220 8.45 -25.05 7.29
N ALA A 221 7.40 -24.76 8.02
CA ALA A 221 6.03 -24.68 7.49
C ALA A 221 5.85 -23.60 6.42
N ALA A 222 6.65 -22.53 6.47
CA ALA A 222 6.59 -21.41 5.53
C ALA A 222 6.96 -21.78 4.08
N VAL A 223 7.84 -22.77 3.90
CA VAL A 223 8.40 -23.13 2.57
C VAL A 223 7.50 -24.08 1.80
N LYS A 224 6.69 -24.91 2.48
CA LYS A 224 5.92 -26.00 1.86
C LYS A 224 4.41 -25.78 1.74
N ALA A 225 3.84 -24.85 2.51
CA ALA A 225 2.39 -24.68 2.55
C ALA A 225 1.95 -23.45 1.76
N ARG A 226 1.37 -23.68 0.57
CA ARG A 226 0.69 -22.64 -0.23
C ARG A 226 -0.45 -21.90 0.52
N SER A 227 -0.77 -22.30 1.73
CA SER A 227 -1.94 -21.82 2.49
C SER A 227 -1.68 -21.49 3.97
N ARG A 228 -0.45 -21.61 4.48
CA ARG A 228 -0.15 -21.26 5.88
C ARG A 228 0.97 -20.24 5.95
N PRO A 229 0.78 -19.12 6.67
CA PRO A 229 1.84 -18.16 6.95
C PRO A 229 3.01 -18.85 7.65
N GLY A 230 4.24 -18.50 7.27
CA GLY A 230 5.43 -18.80 8.05
C GLY A 230 5.62 -17.80 9.18
N SER A 231 6.61 -18.06 10.04
CA SER A 231 7.04 -17.09 11.03
C SER A 231 8.56 -17.00 11.09
N VAL A 232 9.03 -15.80 11.42
CA VAL A 232 10.43 -15.48 11.61
C VAL A 232 10.57 -14.84 12.99
N PRO A 233 11.46 -15.35 13.86
CA PRO A 233 11.79 -14.64 15.09
C PRO A 233 12.57 -13.36 14.73
N PHE A 234 12.11 -12.23 15.26
CA PHE A 234 12.80 -10.96 15.12
C PHE A 234 12.65 -10.14 16.40
N ASP A 235 13.76 -9.80 17.01
CA ASP A 235 13.82 -9.29 18.39
C ASP A 235 13.08 -10.22 19.36
N ASP A 236 12.15 -9.71 20.15
CA ASP A 236 11.32 -10.45 21.11
C ASP A 236 9.97 -10.96 20.52
N ARG A 237 9.80 -10.84 19.19
CA ARG A 237 8.52 -11.11 18.50
C ARG A 237 8.62 -12.23 17.48
N GLN A 238 7.47 -12.76 17.11
CA GLN A 238 7.30 -13.67 15.97
C GLN A 238 6.58 -12.92 14.85
N VAL A 239 7.30 -12.58 13.79
CA VAL A 239 6.74 -11.95 12.59
C VAL A 239 6.13 -13.01 11.69
N ARG A 240 4.83 -12.91 11.42
CA ARG A 240 4.15 -13.81 10.47
C ARG A 240 4.34 -13.30 9.05
N VAL A 241 4.68 -14.23 8.15
CA VAL A 241 4.92 -13.93 6.73
C VAL A 241 4.09 -14.87 5.87
N GLY A 242 3.30 -14.32 4.94
CA GLY A 242 2.41 -15.17 4.14
C GLY A 242 1.88 -14.49 2.88
N ALA A 243 1.21 -15.32 2.05
CA ALA A 243 0.46 -14.84 0.90
C ALA A 243 -1.01 -14.67 1.26
N PHE A 244 -1.56 -13.50 0.95
CA PHE A 244 -2.94 -13.11 1.19
C PHE A 244 -3.49 -12.45 -0.09
N PRO A 245 -3.84 -13.24 -1.14
CA PRO A 245 -4.27 -12.69 -2.41
C PRO A 245 -5.48 -11.79 -2.25
N ILE A 246 -5.43 -10.57 -2.82
CA ILE A 246 -6.60 -9.71 -2.91
C ILE A 246 -7.60 -10.37 -3.85
N ALA A 247 -8.86 -10.41 -3.44
CA ALA A 247 -9.98 -10.91 -4.23
C ALA A 247 -10.96 -9.77 -4.54
N ILE A 248 -11.82 -10.01 -5.52
CA ILE A 248 -12.96 -9.15 -5.83
C ILE A 248 -14.22 -9.64 -5.11
N ASP A 249 -15.18 -8.76 -4.90
CA ASP A 249 -16.53 -9.14 -4.50
C ASP A 249 -17.28 -9.76 -5.71
N ALA A 250 -17.13 -11.06 -5.86
CA ALA A 250 -17.72 -11.81 -6.97
C ALA A 250 -19.27 -11.72 -6.99
N ALA A 251 -19.89 -11.63 -5.81
CA ALA A 251 -21.35 -11.51 -5.71
C ALA A 251 -21.84 -10.16 -6.19
N ALA A 252 -21.13 -9.08 -5.86
CA ALA A 252 -21.44 -7.74 -6.37
C ALA A 252 -21.28 -7.65 -7.88
N PHE A 253 -20.20 -8.23 -8.45
CA PHE A 253 -20.00 -8.29 -9.91
C PHE A 253 -21.06 -9.12 -10.62
N ASP A 254 -21.41 -10.30 -10.07
CA ASP A 254 -22.50 -11.12 -10.62
C ASP A 254 -23.84 -10.38 -10.59
N GLY A 255 -24.18 -9.71 -9.49
CA GLY A 255 -25.35 -8.85 -9.38
C GLY A 255 -25.37 -7.73 -10.40
N LEU A 256 -24.24 -7.05 -10.60
CA LEU A 256 -24.09 -5.98 -11.58
C LEU A 256 -24.30 -6.50 -13.02
N SER A 257 -23.73 -7.66 -13.34
CA SER A 257 -23.83 -8.28 -14.68
C SER A 257 -25.27 -8.65 -15.08
N ARG A 258 -26.13 -8.91 -14.10
CA ARG A 258 -27.54 -9.29 -14.32
C ARG A 258 -28.49 -8.10 -14.39
N ARG A 259 -28.04 -6.89 -14.17
CA ARG A 259 -28.90 -5.69 -14.28
C ARG A 259 -29.32 -5.48 -15.71
N ALA A 260 -30.57 -5.03 -15.89
CA ALA A 260 -31.13 -4.81 -17.20
C ALA A 260 -30.39 -3.74 -18.02
N ASP A 261 -29.96 -2.65 -17.34
CA ASP A 261 -29.19 -1.57 -17.96
C ASP A 261 -27.80 -2.05 -18.41
N THR A 262 -27.12 -2.88 -17.60
CA THR A 262 -25.82 -3.49 -17.96
C THR A 262 -25.94 -4.43 -19.16
N THR A 263 -26.99 -5.27 -19.17
CA THR A 263 -27.24 -6.21 -20.26
C THR A 263 -27.60 -5.47 -21.58
N GLU A 264 -28.35 -4.40 -21.48
CA GLU A 264 -28.72 -3.59 -22.64
C GLU A 264 -27.49 -2.86 -23.20
N ARG A 265 -26.68 -2.25 -22.32
CA ARG A 265 -25.44 -1.59 -22.76
C ARG A 265 -24.45 -2.58 -23.38
N ALA A 266 -24.34 -3.79 -22.85
CA ALA A 266 -23.49 -4.84 -23.43
C ALA A 266 -23.96 -5.24 -24.85
N ARG A 267 -25.28 -5.36 -25.08
CA ARG A 267 -25.82 -5.61 -26.41
C ARG A 267 -25.52 -4.47 -27.40
N GLN A 268 -25.74 -3.25 -26.96
CA GLN A 268 -25.45 -2.06 -27.79
C GLN A 268 -23.96 -2.01 -28.17
N MET A 269 -23.04 -2.16 -27.22
CA MET A 269 -21.59 -2.18 -27.48
C MET A 269 -21.20 -3.29 -28.45
N ARG A 270 -21.80 -4.48 -28.32
CA ARG A 270 -21.56 -5.60 -29.22
C ARG A 270 -22.02 -5.27 -30.66
N SER A 271 -23.20 -4.67 -30.81
CA SER A 271 -23.70 -4.24 -32.10
C SER A 271 -22.85 -3.12 -32.72
N GLU A 272 -22.39 -2.15 -31.92
CA GLU A 272 -21.46 -1.11 -32.38
C GLU A 272 -20.13 -1.69 -32.91
N MET A 273 -19.71 -2.87 -32.44
CA MET A 273 -18.52 -3.62 -32.92
C MET A 273 -18.83 -4.55 -34.12
N GLY A 274 -20.04 -4.56 -34.65
CA GLY A 274 -20.44 -5.42 -35.78
C GLY A 274 -20.78 -6.86 -35.40
N ASP A 275 -21.27 -7.08 -34.20
CA ASP A 275 -21.74 -8.38 -33.67
C ASP A 275 -20.74 -9.53 -33.83
N PRO A 276 -19.45 -9.38 -33.36
CA PRO A 276 -18.45 -10.37 -33.54
C PRO A 276 -18.82 -11.69 -32.84
N GLN A 277 -18.49 -12.84 -33.47
CA GLN A 277 -18.72 -14.17 -32.86
C GLN A 277 -17.99 -14.33 -31.52
N ARG A 278 -16.80 -13.75 -31.39
CA ARG A 278 -15.98 -13.79 -30.18
C ARG A 278 -15.50 -12.40 -29.84
N LEU A 279 -15.56 -12.06 -28.57
CA LEU A 279 -15.05 -10.83 -28.01
C LEU A 279 -13.90 -11.18 -27.05
N LEU A 280 -12.75 -10.60 -27.27
CA LEU A 280 -11.62 -10.68 -26.33
C LEU A 280 -11.54 -9.34 -25.60
N LEU A 281 -11.55 -9.40 -24.28
CA LEU A 281 -11.46 -8.21 -23.43
C LEU A 281 -10.14 -8.23 -22.69
N GLY A 282 -9.38 -7.16 -22.82
CA GLY A 282 -8.22 -6.86 -21.98
C GLY A 282 -8.54 -5.59 -21.18
N VAL A 283 -8.34 -5.65 -19.87
CA VAL A 283 -8.45 -4.48 -18.98
C VAL A 283 -7.17 -4.43 -18.18
N ASP A 284 -6.36 -3.42 -18.44
CA ASP A 284 -5.07 -3.22 -17.78
C ASP A 284 -4.78 -1.74 -17.61
N ARG A 285 -3.74 -1.43 -16.83
CA ARG A 285 -3.21 -0.07 -16.72
C ARG A 285 -2.20 0.17 -17.84
N LEU A 286 -2.14 1.41 -18.31
CA LEU A 286 -1.05 1.85 -19.19
C LEU A 286 0.16 2.16 -18.28
N ASP A 287 0.94 1.13 -18.02
CA ASP A 287 2.22 1.26 -17.29
C ASP A 287 3.39 1.34 -18.29
N TYR A 288 4.59 1.71 -17.83
CA TYR A 288 5.79 2.01 -18.60
C TYR A 288 6.27 0.87 -19.51
#